data_00d25f2ebf89f27a8b73ecd4cdccd803
#
_entry.id   00d25f2ebf89f27a8b73ecd4cdccd803
#
_cell.length_a   1.000
_cell.length_b   1.000
_cell.length_c   1.000
_cell.angle_alpha   90.00
_cell.angle_beta   90.00
_cell.angle_gamma   90.00
#
_symmetry.space_group_name_H-M   'P 1'
#
loop_
_entity.id
_entity.type
_entity.pdbx_description
1 polymer ?
#
loop_
_entity_poly.entity_id
_entity_poly.type
_entity_poly.pdbx_seq_one_letter_code
_entity_poly.pdbx_strand_id
1 'polypeptide(L)'
;MNSNWHNVSRREPCPVCHKPDWCTISNDGAMCVCRRVESDRPARSGVGWIHRLGNGSTAGMGCVLNPSFYNSTIPPFPHSHNFTLLHAAFDGHPDMQEGLAFGLGLDGASFAALDVRYDAAKECMSFPMRNPQGEITGLRYRHLATGRKWSEKGSRDGLFMPREPERTEHLVITEGPTDTAAALSLGLNAVGRSSCLSGVSLIRDLVHARQIRRVTIVADHDRPGMDGAHRLAAALPVLSRILVPPEGIKDMRDWYRQGLTRTQFDEAANAIRWQLPHRLL
;
A
#
# COMPACT_ATOMS: atom_id res chain seq x y z
N MET A 1 -7.17 -15.90 29.03
CA MET A 1 -5.78 -15.84 28.54
C MET A 1 -5.42 -14.37 28.46
N ASN A 2 -4.58 -13.87 29.39
CA ASN A 2 -4.14 -12.47 29.37
C ASN A 2 -3.22 -12.28 28.16
N SER A 3 -3.69 -11.56 27.15
CA SER A 3 -2.82 -11.18 26.04
C SER A 3 -1.81 -10.15 26.56
N ASN A 4 -0.52 -10.39 26.40
CA ASN A 4 0.54 -9.45 26.75
C ASN A 4 0.56 -8.19 25.84
N TRP A 5 -0.51 -7.96 25.09
CA TRP A 5 -0.64 -6.90 24.08
C TRP A 5 -2.01 -6.25 24.13
N HIS A 6 -2.07 -4.93 23.93
CA HIS A 6 -3.31 -4.17 23.77
C HIS A 6 -3.32 -3.40 22.45
N ASN A 7 -4.52 -3.07 21.98
CA ASN A 7 -4.70 -2.30 20.74
C ASN A 7 -4.42 -0.82 20.97
N VAL A 8 -3.77 -0.18 20.01
CA VAL A 8 -3.66 1.30 19.96
C VAL A 8 -5.04 1.97 19.90
N SER A 9 -5.11 3.21 20.35
CA SER A 9 -6.34 4.00 20.39
C SER A 9 -6.05 5.47 20.06
N ARG A 10 -7.11 6.31 20.00
CA ARG A 10 -6.92 7.77 19.84
C ARG A 10 -6.17 8.41 21.02
N ARG A 11 -6.25 7.81 22.21
CA ARG A 11 -5.54 8.32 23.41
C ARG A 11 -4.10 7.80 23.45
N GLU A 12 -3.85 6.67 22.85
CA GLU A 12 -2.55 6.01 22.77
C GLU A 12 -2.30 5.52 21.33
N PRO A 13 -1.90 6.42 20.41
CA PRO A 13 -1.66 6.06 19.03
C PRO A 13 -0.38 5.23 18.90
N CYS A 14 -0.25 4.51 17.78
CA CYS A 14 0.93 3.72 17.48
C CYS A 14 2.19 4.60 17.51
N PRO A 15 3.20 4.28 18.32
CA PRO A 15 4.42 5.10 18.44
C PRO A 15 5.28 5.07 17.18
N VAL A 16 4.99 4.17 16.25
CA VAL A 16 5.76 3.99 15.00
C VAL A 16 5.09 4.71 13.83
N CYS A 17 3.78 4.51 13.61
CA CYS A 17 3.06 5.12 12.48
C CYS A 17 2.10 6.23 12.88
N HIS A 18 2.00 6.54 14.17
CA HIS A 18 1.15 7.59 14.76
C HIS A 18 -0.36 7.47 14.45
N LYS A 19 -0.82 6.28 14.03
CA LYS A 19 -2.25 6.03 13.77
C LYS A 19 -2.91 5.37 14.98
N PRO A 20 -4.21 5.66 15.22
CA PRO A 20 -4.94 5.19 16.40
C PRO A 20 -5.56 3.80 16.27
N ASP A 21 -5.23 3.09 15.21
CA ASP A 21 -5.88 1.82 14.83
C ASP A 21 -4.89 0.80 14.27
N TRP A 22 -5.30 -0.47 14.27
CA TRP A 22 -4.65 -1.64 13.66
C TRP A 22 -3.33 -2.11 14.27
N CYS A 23 -2.63 -1.28 15.00
CA CYS A 23 -1.38 -1.66 15.65
C CYS A 23 -1.64 -2.14 17.08
N THR A 24 -0.68 -2.85 17.66
CA THR A 24 -0.74 -3.27 19.07
C THR A 24 0.57 -2.91 19.76
N ILE A 25 0.48 -2.60 21.06
CA ILE A 25 1.61 -2.29 21.92
C ILE A 25 1.67 -3.37 23.00
N SER A 26 2.87 -3.85 23.33
CA SER A 26 3.05 -4.73 24.47
C SER A 26 2.71 -4.01 25.78
N ASN A 27 2.13 -4.73 26.74
CA ASN A 27 1.65 -4.13 28.01
C ASN A 27 2.79 -3.49 28.83
N ASP A 28 4.03 -3.88 28.57
CA ASP A 28 5.25 -3.29 29.17
C ASP A 28 5.76 -2.05 28.38
N GLY A 29 5.10 -1.70 27.28
CA GLY A 29 5.49 -0.58 26.41
C GLY A 29 6.79 -0.78 25.64
N ALA A 30 7.44 -1.94 25.73
CA ALA A 30 8.76 -2.18 25.13
C ALA A 30 8.73 -2.49 23.64
N MET A 31 7.59 -2.94 23.12
CA MET A 31 7.43 -3.36 21.73
C MET A 31 6.12 -2.89 21.12
N CYS A 32 6.15 -2.67 19.81
CA CYS A 32 4.96 -2.38 19.00
C CYS A 32 4.92 -3.32 17.80
N VAL A 33 3.75 -3.90 17.52
CA VAL A 33 3.47 -4.50 16.19
C VAL A 33 2.81 -3.44 15.34
N CYS A 34 3.58 -2.84 14.46
CA CYS A 34 3.06 -1.88 13.50
C CYS A 34 2.65 -2.59 12.22
N ARG A 35 1.42 -2.34 11.76
CA ARG A 35 0.89 -2.93 10.52
C ARG A 35 1.09 -2.04 9.30
N ARG A 36 1.83 -0.95 9.45
CA ARG A 36 2.01 0.07 8.41
C ARG A 36 3.46 0.38 8.10
N VAL A 37 4.34 0.23 9.08
CA VAL A 37 5.77 0.49 8.92
C VAL A 37 6.50 -0.84 9.00
N GLU A 38 7.31 -1.13 8.01
CA GLU A 38 8.14 -2.33 7.96
C GLU A 38 9.36 -2.22 8.89
N SER A 39 9.80 -3.35 9.41
CA SER A 39 11.07 -3.52 10.11
C SER A 39 11.73 -4.83 9.67
N ASP A 40 12.92 -5.10 10.14
CA ASP A 40 13.64 -6.36 9.93
C ASP A 40 12.97 -7.57 10.62
N ARG A 41 11.91 -7.35 11.39
CA ARG A 41 11.24 -8.36 12.22
C ARG A 41 9.76 -8.47 11.90
N PRO A 42 9.35 -9.30 10.93
CA PRO A 42 7.94 -9.57 10.71
C PRO A 42 7.30 -10.22 11.94
N ALA A 43 6.08 -9.81 12.26
CA ALA A 43 5.32 -10.42 13.35
C ALA A 43 4.98 -11.89 13.01
N ARG A 44 5.05 -12.78 14.00
CA ARG A 44 4.72 -14.22 13.84
C ARG A 44 3.29 -14.45 13.31
N SER A 45 2.39 -13.52 13.53
CA SER A 45 1.03 -13.54 12.97
C SER A 45 0.96 -13.31 11.45
N GLY A 46 2.08 -13.00 10.80
CA GLY A 46 2.12 -12.61 9.39
C GLY A 46 1.50 -11.24 9.09
N VAL A 47 1.06 -10.51 10.12
CA VAL A 47 0.37 -9.22 9.98
C VAL A 47 1.12 -8.14 10.75
N GLY A 48 1.98 -7.39 10.04
CA GLY A 48 2.76 -6.29 10.59
C GLY A 48 4.19 -6.67 10.99
N TRP A 49 4.88 -5.71 11.57
CA TRP A 49 6.29 -5.77 11.92
C TRP A 49 6.50 -5.38 13.37
N ILE A 50 7.43 -6.09 14.05
CA ILE A 50 7.76 -5.84 15.44
C ILE A 50 8.82 -4.73 15.51
N HIS A 51 8.50 -3.65 16.22
CA HIS A 51 9.42 -2.57 16.55
C HIS A 51 9.73 -2.60 18.04
N ARG A 52 11.00 -2.48 18.40
CA ARG A 52 11.40 -2.21 19.79
C ARG A 52 11.27 -0.72 20.05
N LEU A 53 10.55 -0.39 21.10
CA LEU A 53 10.37 0.98 21.58
C LEU A 53 11.43 1.18 22.66
N GLY A 54 12.57 1.79 22.31
CA GLY A 54 13.66 1.98 23.26
C GLY A 54 13.28 2.96 24.35
N ASN A 55 13.34 2.54 25.61
CA ASN A 55 13.60 3.47 26.70
C ASN A 55 15.03 3.96 26.53
N GLY A 56 15.21 5.26 26.41
CA GLY A 56 16.51 5.86 26.19
C GLY A 56 17.56 5.38 27.21
N SER A 57 18.70 5.05 26.68
CA SER A 57 20.00 4.77 27.29
C SER A 57 20.49 3.33 27.09
N THR A 58 21.32 3.11 26.15
CA THR A 58 22.75 2.72 26.25
C THR A 58 23.26 2.23 24.90
N ALA A 59 24.44 2.72 24.58
CA ALA A 59 25.21 2.41 23.40
C ALA A 59 25.69 0.95 23.35
N GLY A 60 25.76 0.43 22.10
CA GLY A 60 26.79 -0.52 21.70
C GLY A 60 26.58 -1.96 22.10
N MET A 61 26.15 -2.78 21.12
CA MET A 61 26.78 -4.07 20.87
C MET A 61 26.36 -4.58 19.47
N GLY A 62 27.36 -4.73 18.61
CA GLY A 62 27.21 -5.28 17.28
C GLY A 62 26.68 -6.71 17.34
N CYS A 63 25.65 -6.99 16.57
CA CYS A 63 25.10 -8.32 16.42
C CYS A 63 25.81 -9.02 15.28
N VAL A 64 26.65 -10.00 15.63
CA VAL A 64 27.27 -10.94 14.70
C VAL A 64 26.17 -11.75 14.02
N LEU A 65 26.09 -11.67 12.70
CA LEU A 65 25.21 -12.47 11.88
C LEU A 65 25.66 -13.92 11.89
N ASN A 66 24.82 -14.82 12.38
CA ASN A 66 25.02 -16.25 12.25
C ASN A 66 24.18 -16.77 11.06
N PRO A 67 24.80 -17.30 9.98
CA PRO A 67 24.12 -17.59 8.71
C PRO A 67 23.33 -18.91 8.64
N SER A 68 23.07 -19.60 9.74
CA SER A 68 22.61 -21.00 9.70
C SER A 68 21.15 -21.26 10.04
N PHE A 69 20.21 -20.32 9.79
CA PHE A 69 18.78 -20.56 9.97
C PHE A 69 17.92 -20.24 8.72
N TYR A 70 18.40 -20.62 7.54
CA TYR A 70 17.57 -20.69 6.34
C TYR A 70 17.29 -22.15 6.00
N ASN A 71 16.44 -22.81 6.77
CA ASN A 71 15.66 -23.99 6.36
C ASN A 71 14.65 -24.31 7.47
N SER A 72 13.52 -23.63 7.46
CA SER A 72 12.32 -24.17 8.09
C SER A 72 11.15 -23.93 7.15
N THR A 73 10.70 -25.00 6.52
CA THR A 73 9.37 -25.13 5.95
C THR A 73 8.36 -24.74 7.00
N ILE A 74 7.84 -23.50 6.91
CA ILE A 74 6.74 -23.05 7.75
C ILE A 74 5.53 -23.88 7.33
N PRO A 75 4.91 -24.69 8.22
CA PRO A 75 3.70 -25.42 7.87
C PRO A 75 2.60 -24.42 7.50
N PRO A 76 1.75 -24.71 6.51
CA PRO A 76 0.67 -23.82 6.12
C PRO A 76 -0.24 -23.60 7.33
N PHE A 77 -0.48 -22.35 7.68
CA PHE A 77 -1.38 -21.97 8.76
C PHE A 77 -2.78 -22.53 8.51
N PRO A 78 -3.46 -23.12 9.52
CA PRO A 78 -4.74 -23.82 9.35
C PRO A 78 -5.95 -22.91 9.09
N HIS A 79 -5.77 -21.64 8.75
CA HIS A 79 -6.81 -20.70 8.31
C HIS A 79 -6.24 -19.76 7.24
N SER A 80 -5.76 -20.31 6.12
CA SER A 80 -5.57 -19.50 4.93
C SER A 80 -6.95 -19.12 4.40
N HIS A 81 -7.44 -17.92 4.73
CA HIS A 81 -8.57 -17.38 4.00
C HIS A 81 -8.18 -17.37 2.53
N ASN A 82 -8.90 -18.14 1.72
CA ASN A 82 -8.70 -18.08 0.28
C ASN A 82 -9.35 -16.78 -0.21
N PHE A 83 -8.60 -15.67 -0.13
CA PHE A 83 -9.08 -14.35 -0.53
C PHE A 83 -9.53 -14.32 -1.99
N THR A 84 -8.95 -15.15 -2.85
CA THR A 84 -9.37 -15.27 -4.24
C THR A 84 -10.80 -15.79 -4.34
N LEU A 85 -11.15 -16.86 -3.61
CA LEU A 85 -12.52 -17.39 -3.59
C LEU A 85 -13.49 -16.42 -2.92
N LEU A 86 -13.10 -15.82 -1.81
CA LEU A 86 -13.92 -14.81 -1.13
C LEU A 86 -14.21 -13.62 -2.06
N HIS A 87 -13.18 -13.10 -2.71
CA HIS A 87 -13.34 -11.98 -3.63
C HIS A 87 -14.17 -12.35 -4.87
N ALA A 88 -14.00 -13.56 -5.39
CA ALA A 88 -14.77 -14.06 -6.53
C ALA A 88 -16.28 -14.21 -6.23
N ALA A 89 -16.68 -14.32 -4.96
CA ALA A 89 -18.08 -14.39 -4.54
C ALA A 89 -18.79 -13.03 -4.56
N PHE A 90 -18.06 -11.92 -4.68
CA PHE A 90 -18.64 -10.58 -4.74
C PHE A 90 -19.04 -10.21 -6.17
N ASP A 91 -19.98 -9.28 -6.30
CA ASP A 91 -20.43 -8.79 -7.60
C ASP A 91 -19.33 -7.98 -8.30
N GLY A 92 -18.85 -8.48 -9.42
CA GLY A 92 -17.87 -7.85 -10.31
C GLY A 92 -18.45 -7.53 -11.69
N HIS A 93 -19.78 -7.43 -11.83
CA HIS A 93 -20.40 -7.09 -13.11
C HIS A 93 -19.94 -5.69 -13.57
N PRO A 94 -19.68 -5.48 -14.89
CA PRO A 94 -19.21 -4.19 -15.41
C PRO A 94 -20.09 -3.01 -15.02
N ASP A 95 -21.42 -3.15 -15.07
CA ASP A 95 -22.35 -2.06 -14.71
C ASP A 95 -22.22 -1.68 -13.22
N MET A 96 -21.97 -2.66 -12.35
CA MET A 96 -21.70 -2.41 -10.95
C MET A 96 -20.39 -1.67 -10.77
N GLN A 97 -19.33 -2.08 -11.46
CA GLN A 97 -18.02 -1.41 -11.41
C GLN A 97 -18.12 0.02 -11.92
N GLU A 98 -18.84 0.26 -13.02
CA GLU A 98 -19.09 1.59 -13.57
C GLU A 98 -19.85 2.47 -12.58
N GLY A 99 -20.95 1.98 -11.99
CA GLY A 99 -21.72 2.72 -10.99
C GLY A 99 -20.91 3.08 -9.74
N LEU A 100 -20.07 2.14 -9.24
CA LEU A 100 -19.18 2.37 -8.10
C LEU A 100 -18.10 3.41 -8.42
N ALA A 101 -17.50 3.34 -9.60
CA ALA A 101 -16.48 4.27 -10.05
C ALA A 101 -17.07 5.66 -10.24
N PHE A 102 -18.23 5.78 -10.90
CA PHE A 102 -18.94 7.03 -11.10
C PHE A 102 -19.23 7.74 -9.77
N GLY A 103 -19.69 7.02 -8.74
CA GLY A 103 -19.91 7.57 -7.39
C GLY A 103 -18.66 8.17 -6.73
N LEU A 104 -17.47 7.84 -7.21
CA LEU A 104 -16.19 8.40 -6.77
C LEU A 104 -15.59 9.40 -7.77
N GLY A 105 -16.26 9.67 -8.88
CA GLY A 105 -15.76 10.51 -9.98
C GLY A 105 -14.61 9.87 -10.73
N LEU A 106 -14.67 8.56 -10.95
CA LEU A 106 -13.66 7.73 -11.61
C LEU A 106 -14.27 7.01 -12.82
N ASP A 107 -13.42 6.43 -13.65
CA ASP A 107 -13.79 5.63 -14.82
C ASP A 107 -14.01 4.16 -14.42
N GLY A 108 -15.11 3.56 -14.92
CA GLY A 108 -15.45 2.15 -14.72
C GLY A 108 -14.36 1.20 -15.21
N ALA A 109 -13.69 1.51 -16.30
CA ALA A 109 -12.59 0.71 -16.83
C ALA A 109 -11.43 0.59 -15.83
N SER A 110 -11.15 1.64 -15.05
CA SER A 110 -10.12 1.59 -14.00
C SER A 110 -10.49 0.65 -12.86
N PHE A 111 -11.78 0.57 -12.52
CA PHE A 111 -12.29 -0.37 -11.52
C PHE A 111 -12.26 -1.81 -12.03
N ALA A 112 -12.61 -2.02 -13.29
CA ALA A 112 -12.48 -3.33 -13.94
C ALA A 112 -11.02 -3.80 -13.96
N ALA A 113 -10.08 -2.92 -14.32
CA ALA A 113 -8.65 -3.23 -14.33
C ALA A 113 -8.13 -3.63 -12.93
N LEU A 114 -8.60 -2.97 -11.86
CA LEU A 114 -8.27 -3.29 -10.48
C LEU A 114 -9.06 -4.46 -9.91
N ASP A 115 -10.00 -5.04 -10.68
CA ASP A 115 -10.91 -6.11 -10.21
C ASP A 115 -11.69 -5.67 -8.97
N VAL A 116 -12.21 -4.45 -8.96
CA VAL A 116 -13.06 -3.96 -7.85
C VAL A 116 -14.39 -4.67 -7.89
N ARG A 117 -14.87 -5.12 -6.73
CA ARG A 117 -16.15 -5.84 -6.61
C ARG A 117 -17.00 -5.27 -5.49
N TYR A 118 -18.29 -5.57 -5.52
CA TYR A 118 -19.25 -5.15 -4.52
C TYR A 118 -19.63 -6.30 -3.58
N ASP A 119 -19.41 -6.11 -2.28
CA ASP A 119 -19.93 -6.99 -1.22
C ASP A 119 -21.25 -6.42 -0.71
N ALA A 120 -22.36 -7.01 -1.16
CA ALA A 120 -23.71 -6.57 -0.79
C ALA A 120 -24.01 -6.75 0.71
N ALA A 121 -23.44 -7.78 1.35
CA ALA A 121 -23.67 -8.04 2.77
C ALA A 121 -23.00 -6.98 3.68
N LYS A 122 -21.92 -6.37 3.21
CA LYS A 122 -21.18 -5.32 3.93
C LYS A 122 -21.41 -3.93 3.34
N GLU A 123 -22.22 -3.81 2.28
CA GLU A 123 -22.46 -2.57 1.54
C GLU A 123 -21.16 -1.82 1.19
N CYS A 124 -20.18 -2.54 0.69
CA CYS A 124 -18.86 -1.98 0.47
C CYS A 124 -18.21 -2.40 -0.87
N MET A 125 -17.33 -1.55 -1.36
CA MET A 125 -16.38 -1.91 -2.41
C MET A 125 -15.27 -2.77 -1.82
N SER A 126 -14.91 -3.84 -2.52
CA SER A 126 -13.78 -4.71 -2.24
C SER A 126 -12.67 -4.47 -3.27
N PHE A 127 -11.50 -4.09 -2.77
CA PHE A 127 -10.28 -3.89 -3.56
C PHE A 127 -9.28 -5.00 -3.21
N PRO A 128 -8.90 -5.88 -4.15
CA PRO A 128 -7.93 -6.92 -3.89
C PRO A 128 -6.52 -6.30 -3.75
N MET A 129 -5.79 -6.72 -2.73
CA MET A 129 -4.39 -6.42 -2.55
C MET A 129 -3.58 -7.61 -3.06
N ARG A 130 -2.58 -7.36 -3.91
CA ARG A 130 -1.82 -8.41 -4.61
C ARG A 130 -0.33 -8.34 -4.26
N ASN A 131 0.32 -9.50 -4.26
CA ASN A 131 1.77 -9.56 -4.26
C ASN A 131 2.33 -9.25 -5.67
N PRO A 132 3.66 -9.08 -5.84
CA PRO A 132 4.27 -8.83 -7.16
C PRO A 132 4.00 -9.90 -8.22
N GLN A 133 3.62 -11.12 -7.82
CA GLN A 133 3.24 -12.22 -8.70
C GLN A 133 1.77 -12.15 -9.15
N GLY A 134 0.98 -11.23 -8.59
CA GLY A 134 -0.45 -11.02 -8.91
C GLY A 134 -1.41 -11.81 -8.02
N GLU A 135 -0.93 -12.60 -7.06
CA GLU A 135 -1.78 -13.35 -6.14
C GLU A 135 -2.43 -12.44 -5.10
N ILE A 136 -3.72 -12.67 -4.80
CA ILE A 136 -4.45 -11.89 -3.80
C ILE A 136 -3.99 -12.27 -2.39
N THR A 137 -3.39 -11.32 -1.69
CA THR A 137 -2.87 -11.46 -0.31
C THR A 137 -3.82 -10.90 0.74
N GLY A 138 -4.84 -10.16 0.32
CA GLY A 138 -5.82 -9.55 1.19
C GLY A 138 -6.84 -8.73 0.44
N LEU A 139 -7.86 -8.27 1.16
CA LEU A 139 -8.91 -7.40 0.63
C LEU A 139 -9.00 -6.12 1.45
N ARG A 140 -9.09 -5.00 0.77
CA ARG A 140 -9.38 -3.69 1.35
C ARG A 140 -10.82 -3.32 1.01
N TYR A 141 -11.57 -2.93 2.02
CA TYR A 141 -12.95 -2.49 1.87
C TYR A 141 -13.10 -0.99 1.99
N ARG A 142 -14.12 -0.46 1.29
CA ARG A 142 -14.62 0.91 1.46
C ARG A 142 -16.14 0.88 1.47
N HIS A 143 -16.74 1.25 2.60
CA HIS A 143 -18.20 1.35 2.74
C HIS A 143 -18.74 2.48 1.85
N LEU A 144 -19.83 2.20 1.14
CA LEU A 144 -20.38 3.14 0.15
C LEU A 144 -20.84 4.45 0.79
N ALA A 145 -21.72 4.36 1.78
CA ALA A 145 -22.34 5.55 2.38
C ALA A 145 -21.37 6.35 3.27
N THR A 146 -20.54 5.66 4.07
CA THR A 146 -19.71 6.33 5.10
C THR A 146 -18.28 6.60 4.64
N GLY A 147 -17.83 5.99 3.55
CA GLY A 147 -16.44 6.04 3.10
C GLY A 147 -15.43 5.37 4.04
N ARG A 148 -15.89 4.70 5.11
CA ARG A 148 -15.03 3.98 6.07
C ARG A 148 -14.22 2.92 5.33
N LYS A 149 -12.93 2.82 5.67
CA LYS A 149 -12.00 1.86 5.08
C LYS A 149 -11.51 0.89 6.13
N TRP A 150 -11.43 -0.42 5.77
CA TRP A 150 -10.85 -1.48 6.61
C TRP A 150 -10.32 -2.61 5.72
N SER A 151 -9.58 -3.55 6.29
CA SER A 151 -9.17 -4.77 5.58
C SER A 151 -9.93 -5.98 6.10
N GLU A 152 -10.10 -7.00 5.24
CA GLU A 152 -10.60 -8.31 5.67
C GLU A 152 -9.66 -8.92 6.71
N LYS A 153 -10.23 -9.63 7.66
CA LYS A 153 -9.45 -10.30 8.72
C LYS A 153 -8.47 -11.30 8.10
N GLY A 154 -7.22 -11.26 8.54
CA GLY A 154 -6.16 -12.12 8.00
C GLY A 154 -5.47 -11.58 6.75
N SER A 155 -5.93 -10.46 6.18
CA SER A 155 -5.25 -9.81 5.06
C SER A 155 -3.80 -9.47 5.41
N ARG A 156 -2.90 -9.78 4.49
CA ARG A 156 -1.51 -9.32 4.49
C ARG A 156 -1.41 -8.06 3.63
N ASP A 157 -0.31 -7.33 3.77
CA ASP A 157 -0.01 -6.19 2.92
C ASP A 157 0.11 -6.62 1.45
N GLY A 158 -0.24 -5.72 0.55
CA GLY A 158 -0.21 -5.95 -0.88
C GLY A 158 -0.39 -4.65 -1.66
N LEU A 159 -0.28 -4.75 -2.97
CA LEU A 159 -0.39 -3.65 -3.91
C LEU A 159 -1.77 -3.66 -4.57
N PHE A 160 -2.32 -2.48 -4.82
CA PHE A 160 -3.46 -2.30 -5.71
C PHE A 160 -2.91 -2.19 -7.12
N MET A 161 -3.09 -3.21 -7.92
CA MET A 161 -2.53 -3.29 -9.26
C MET A 161 -3.49 -3.96 -10.22
N PRO A 162 -3.46 -3.61 -11.51
CA PRO A 162 -4.27 -4.27 -12.51
C PRO A 162 -4.08 -5.78 -12.48
N ARG A 163 -5.16 -6.51 -12.75
CA ARG A 163 -5.14 -7.97 -12.87
C ARG A 163 -4.18 -8.43 -13.96
N GLU A 164 -4.17 -7.69 -15.07
CA GLU A 164 -3.31 -7.90 -16.22
C GLU A 164 -2.52 -6.61 -16.49
N PRO A 165 -1.41 -6.39 -15.79
CA PRO A 165 -0.66 -5.17 -15.97
C PRO A 165 0.17 -5.23 -17.25
N GLU A 166 0.16 -4.13 -17.98
CA GLU A 166 0.98 -3.96 -19.16
C GLU A 166 2.48 -4.01 -18.85
N ARG A 167 3.27 -4.47 -19.83
CA ARG A 167 4.73 -4.34 -19.77
C ARG A 167 5.11 -2.89 -19.97
N THR A 168 5.85 -2.34 -19.04
CA THR A 168 6.30 -0.95 -19.08
C THR A 168 7.67 -0.81 -18.43
N GLU A 169 8.48 0.13 -18.92
CA GLU A 169 9.70 0.54 -18.24
C GLU A 169 9.47 1.68 -17.22
N HIS A 170 8.28 2.30 -17.27
CA HIS A 170 7.92 3.41 -16.39
C HIS A 170 6.64 3.10 -15.63
N LEU A 171 6.72 3.09 -14.31
CA LEU A 171 5.64 2.82 -13.40
C LEU A 171 5.27 4.08 -12.60
N VAL A 172 3.96 4.32 -12.45
CA VAL A 172 3.44 5.33 -11.53
C VAL A 172 3.01 4.65 -10.23
N ILE A 173 3.42 5.20 -9.09
CA ILE A 173 3.05 4.68 -7.77
C ILE A 173 2.20 5.72 -7.05
N THR A 174 1.04 5.30 -6.55
CA THR A 174 0.09 6.13 -5.83
C THR A 174 -0.14 5.59 -4.41
N GLU A 175 -0.88 6.34 -3.59
CA GLU A 175 -1.32 5.90 -2.27
C GLU A 175 -2.80 5.49 -2.28
N GLY A 176 -3.03 4.20 -2.13
CA GLY A 176 -4.39 3.67 -2.06
C GLY A 176 -5.05 3.32 -3.39
N PRO A 177 -6.18 2.57 -3.34
CA PRO A 177 -6.79 2.01 -4.55
C PRO A 177 -7.50 3.05 -5.41
N THR A 178 -8.09 4.10 -4.81
CA THR A 178 -8.83 5.13 -5.55
C THR A 178 -7.91 6.08 -6.30
N ASP A 179 -6.71 6.32 -5.79
CA ASP A 179 -5.69 7.11 -6.47
C ASP A 179 -5.05 6.31 -7.59
N THR A 180 -4.88 5.00 -7.39
CA THR A 180 -4.47 4.09 -8.45
C THR A 180 -5.49 4.07 -9.59
N ALA A 181 -6.79 3.97 -9.27
CA ALA A 181 -7.85 4.02 -10.27
C ALA A 181 -7.82 5.35 -11.05
N ALA A 182 -7.63 6.49 -10.39
CA ALA A 182 -7.49 7.79 -11.04
C ALA A 182 -6.30 7.83 -12.02
N ALA A 183 -5.16 7.28 -11.62
CA ALA A 183 -3.99 7.17 -12.50
C ALA A 183 -4.26 6.24 -13.71
N LEU A 184 -4.94 5.12 -13.50
CA LEU A 184 -5.35 4.21 -14.57
C LEU A 184 -6.35 4.86 -15.52
N SER A 185 -7.30 5.68 -15.02
CA SER A 185 -8.25 6.44 -15.84
C SER A 185 -7.55 7.44 -16.78
N LEU A 186 -6.35 7.88 -16.45
CA LEU A 186 -5.49 8.69 -17.35
C LEU A 186 -4.66 7.85 -18.32
N GLY A 187 -4.84 6.52 -18.34
CA GLY A 187 -4.02 5.62 -19.17
C GLY A 187 -2.57 5.51 -18.68
N LEU A 188 -2.33 5.73 -17.39
CA LEU A 188 -1.01 5.55 -16.78
C LEU A 188 -0.83 4.09 -16.33
N ASN A 189 0.37 3.53 -16.49
CA ASN A 189 0.72 2.26 -15.85
C ASN A 189 0.94 2.51 -14.37
N ALA A 190 -0.04 2.18 -13.54
CA ALA A 190 -0.04 2.54 -12.14
C ALA A 190 -0.26 1.37 -11.18
N VAL A 191 0.35 1.46 -10.00
CA VAL A 191 0.08 0.61 -8.85
C VAL A 191 -0.06 1.45 -7.59
N GLY A 192 -0.88 0.99 -6.65
CA GLY A 192 -1.08 1.67 -5.37
C GLY A 192 -0.49 0.90 -4.21
N ARG A 193 -0.02 1.61 -3.19
CA ARG A 193 0.35 1.06 -1.89
C ARG A 193 -0.85 1.06 -0.96
N SER A 194 -0.86 0.18 0.03
CA SER A 194 -1.92 0.13 1.05
C SER A 194 -1.84 1.31 2.05
N SER A 195 -0.68 1.95 2.16
CA SER A 195 -0.45 3.22 2.89
C SER A 195 0.89 3.85 2.47
N CYS A 196 1.10 5.12 2.81
CA CYS A 196 2.37 5.85 2.56
C CYS A 196 3.61 5.21 3.20
N LEU A 197 3.44 4.39 4.23
CA LEU A 197 4.52 3.79 4.99
C LEU A 197 4.71 2.29 4.73
N SER A 198 3.85 1.67 3.90
CA SER A 198 3.90 0.22 3.63
C SER A 198 4.24 -0.08 2.18
N GLY A 199 4.46 -1.36 1.86
CA GLY A 199 4.64 -1.85 0.50
C GLY A 199 6.00 -1.55 -0.14
N VAL A 200 7.00 -1.05 0.61
CA VAL A 200 8.31 -0.70 0.04
C VAL A 200 9.01 -1.93 -0.53
N SER A 201 9.03 -3.05 0.21
CA SER A 201 9.59 -4.32 -0.27
C SER A 201 8.83 -4.84 -1.49
N LEU A 202 7.48 -4.81 -1.44
CA LEU A 202 6.63 -5.25 -2.54
C LEU A 202 6.87 -4.45 -3.83
N ILE A 203 7.01 -3.11 -3.73
CA ILE A 203 7.34 -2.27 -4.88
C ILE A 203 8.73 -2.59 -5.41
N ARG A 204 9.73 -2.78 -4.55
CA ARG A 204 11.08 -3.14 -4.96
C ARG A 204 11.10 -4.48 -5.70
N ASP A 205 10.39 -5.48 -5.17
CA ASP A 205 10.29 -6.80 -5.78
C ASP A 205 9.53 -6.73 -7.12
N LEU A 206 8.47 -5.91 -7.21
CA LEU A 206 7.74 -5.66 -8.46
C LEU A 206 8.63 -4.98 -9.51
N VAL A 207 9.36 -3.95 -9.12
CA VAL A 207 10.30 -3.22 -9.99
C VAL A 207 11.35 -4.18 -10.56
N HIS A 208 11.92 -5.03 -9.73
CA HIS A 208 12.89 -6.04 -10.14
C HIS A 208 12.25 -7.08 -11.08
N ALA A 209 11.13 -7.69 -10.67
CA ALA A 209 10.48 -8.75 -11.43
C ALA A 209 9.99 -8.30 -12.82
N ARG A 210 9.59 -7.03 -12.95
CA ARG A 210 9.08 -6.47 -14.23
C ARG A 210 10.09 -5.64 -14.98
N GLN A 211 11.33 -5.56 -14.51
CA GLN A 211 12.40 -4.79 -15.14
C GLN A 211 12.05 -3.32 -15.36
N ILE A 212 11.31 -2.73 -14.40
CA ILE A 212 10.98 -1.29 -14.40
C ILE A 212 12.26 -0.51 -14.24
N ARG A 213 12.45 0.54 -15.03
CA ARG A 213 13.65 1.39 -15.04
C ARG A 213 13.40 2.75 -14.41
N ARG A 214 12.16 3.21 -14.41
CA ARG A 214 11.77 4.54 -13.93
C ARG A 214 10.48 4.48 -13.14
N VAL A 215 10.40 5.25 -12.07
CA VAL A 215 9.24 5.32 -11.20
C VAL A 215 8.87 6.77 -10.93
N THR A 216 7.61 7.14 -11.20
CA THR A 216 7.02 8.39 -10.71
C THR A 216 6.17 8.07 -9.48
N ILE A 217 6.51 8.63 -8.33
CA ILE A 217 5.75 8.47 -7.09
C ILE A 217 4.85 9.69 -6.95
N VAL A 218 3.53 9.50 -6.98
CA VAL A 218 2.58 10.57 -6.70
C VAL A 218 2.32 10.56 -5.21
N ALA A 219 2.78 11.60 -4.51
CA ALA A 219 2.63 11.73 -3.07
C ALA A 219 1.32 12.45 -2.73
N ASP A 220 0.64 12.03 -1.66
CA ASP A 220 -0.43 12.83 -1.08
C ASP A 220 0.15 14.15 -0.57
N HIS A 221 -0.60 15.26 -0.73
CA HIS A 221 -0.16 16.59 -0.36
C HIS A 221 -0.30 16.81 1.16
N ASP A 222 0.24 15.87 1.94
CA ASP A 222 0.37 15.96 3.38
C ASP A 222 1.75 15.47 3.84
N ARG A 223 2.14 15.81 5.07
CA ARG A 223 3.45 15.45 5.60
C ARG A 223 3.71 13.93 5.60
N PRO A 224 2.77 13.05 6.05
CA PRO A 224 2.97 11.60 5.99
C PRO A 224 3.15 11.07 4.57
N GLY A 225 2.38 11.58 3.58
CA GLY A 225 2.48 11.23 2.17
C GLY A 225 3.86 11.57 1.60
N MET A 226 4.33 12.81 1.87
CA MET A 226 5.65 13.28 1.46
C MET A 226 6.78 12.46 2.08
N ASP A 227 6.75 12.24 3.40
CA ASP A 227 7.76 11.44 4.10
C ASP A 227 7.79 10.00 3.56
N GLY A 228 6.61 9.42 3.26
CA GLY A 228 6.47 8.10 2.68
C GLY A 228 6.99 8.02 1.24
N ALA A 229 6.77 9.05 0.43
CA ALA A 229 7.26 9.13 -0.94
C ALA A 229 8.81 9.23 -0.98
N HIS A 230 9.40 10.09 -0.15
CA HIS A 230 10.87 10.19 -0.02
C HIS A 230 11.50 8.89 0.46
N ARG A 231 10.91 8.23 1.45
CA ARG A 231 11.38 6.92 1.94
C ARG A 231 11.33 5.86 0.85
N LEU A 232 10.24 5.83 0.07
CA LEU A 232 10.13 4.90 -1.05
C LEU A 232 11.18 5.21 -2.12
N ALA A 233 11.32 6.46 -2.56
CA ALA A 233 12.30 6.87 -3.56
C ALA A 233 13.72 6.46 -3.18
N ALA A 234 14.09 6.68 -1.91
CA ALA A 234 15.40 6.28 -1.37
C ALA A 234 15.64 4.77 -1.36
N ALA A 235 14.58 3.96 -1.28
CA ALA A 235 14.68 2.50 -1.21
C ALA A 235 14.66 1.82 -2.59
N LEU A 236 14.29 2.53 -3.66
CA LEU A 236 14.19 1.97 -5.00
C LEU A 236 15.55 1.92 -5.71
N PRO A 237 15.88 0.80 -6.40
CA PRO A 237 17.13 0.66 -7.15
C PRO A 237 17.05 1.23 -8.58
N VAL A 238 16.12 2.12 -8.87
CA VAL A 238 15.84 2.67 -10.20
C VAL A 238 15.67 4.19 -10.14
N LEU A 239 15.72 4.84 -11.30
CA LEU A 239 15.43 6.27 -11.38
C LEU A 239 14.04 6.57 -10.83
N SER A 240 13.95 7.51 -9.91
CA SER A 240 12.68 7.92 -9.30
C SER A 240 12.48 9.43 -9.33
N ARG A 241 11.23 9.87 -9.33
CA ARG A 241 10.84 11.26 -9.10
C ARG A 241 9.58 11.30 -8.27
N ILE A 242 9.42 12.34 -7.47
CA ILE A 242 8.24 12.53 -6.62
C ILE A 242 7.43 13.67 -7.21
N LEU A 243 6.21 13.36 -7.63
CA LEU A 243 5.22 14.31 -8.11
C LEU A 243 4.23 14.60 -7.00
N VAL A 244 4.04 15.87 -6.70
CA VAL A 244 3.07 16.34 -5.72
C VAL A 244 1.97 17.06 -6.48
N PRO A 245 0.68 16.76 -6.23
CA PRO A 245 -0.41 17.53 -6.80
C PRO A 245 -0.27 19.03 -6.49
N PRO A 246 -0.81 19.93 -7.31
CA PRO A 246 -0.76 21.37 -7.06
C PRO A 246 -1.34 21.75 -5.71
N GLU A 247 -1.00 22.96 -5.22
CA GLU A 247 -1.55 23.49 -3.97
C GLU A 247 -3.08 23.49 -3.98
N GLY A 248 -3.69 23.08 -2.87
CA GLY A 248 -5.14 22.93 -2.73
C GLY A 248 -5.71 21.60 -3.23
N ILE A 249 -4.89 20.75 -3.88
CA ILE A 249 -5.27 19.40 -4.32
C ILE A 249 -4.61 18.39 -3.40
N LYS A 250 -5.42 17.50 -2.82
CA LYS A 250 -4.96 16.61 -1.76
C LYS A 250 -4.17 15.42 -2.27
N ASP A 251 -4.73 14.72 -3.27
CA ASP A 251 -4.26 13.42 -3.75
C ASP A 251 -4.51 13.26 -5.26
N MET A 252 -4.05 12.15 -5.84
CA MET A 252 -4.19 11.86 -7.27
C MET A 252 -5.65 11.83 -7.73
N ARG A 253 -6.55 11.25 -6.93
CA ARG A 253 -7.97 11.19 -7.26
C ARG A 253 -8.61 12.57 -7.23
N ASP A 254 -8.27 13.40 -6.25
CA ASP A 254 -8.78 14.77 -6.16
C ASP A 254 -8.32 15.59 -7.38
N TRP A 255 -7.07 15.42 -7.80
CA TRP A 255 -6.54 16.04 -9.00
C TRP A 255 -7.27 15.60 -10.27
N TYR A 256 -7.48 14.29 -10.43
CA TYR A 256 -8.25 13.75 -11.54
C TYR A 256 -9.68 14.30 -11.59
N ARG A 257 -10.37 14.39 -10.45
CA ARG A 257 -11.73 14.95 -10.35
C ARG A 257 -11.80 16.43 -10.69
N GLN A 258 -10.72 17.16 -10.56
CA GLN A 258 -10.61 18.57 -10.96
C GLN A 258 -10.24 18.74 -12.45
N GLY A 259 -10.28 17.65 -13.23
CA GLY A 259 -10.11 17.70 -14.67
C GLY A 259 -8.66 17.51 -15.14
N LEU A 260 -7.79 16.90 -14.33
CA LEU A 260 -6.45 16.54 -14.78
C LEU A 260 -6.52 15.68 -16.04
N THR A 261 -5.82 16.10 -17.08
CA THR A 261 -5.62 15.33 -18.30
C THR A 261 -4.28 14.59 -18.28
N ARG A 262 -4.15 13.58 -19.15
CA ARG A 262 -2.87 12.87 -19.35
C ARG A 262 -1.75 13.83 -19.72
N THR A 263 -1.97 14.76 -20.62
CA THR A 263 -0.99 15.76 -21.06
C THR A 263 -0.50 16.61 -19.88
N GLN A 264 -1.41 17.14 -19.08
CA GLN A 264 -1.06 17.93 -17.89
C GLN A 264 -0.28 17.11 -16.86
N PHE A 265 -0.64 15.84 -16.65
CA PHE A 265 0.14 14.95 -15.80
C PHE A 265 1.56 14.78 -16.31
N ASP A 266 1.71 14.50 -17.61
CA ASP A 266 3.01 14.29 -18.24
C ASP A 266 3.88 15.57 -18.19
N GLU A 267 3.29 16.74 -18.40
CA GLU A 267 3.95 18.05 -18.27
C GLU A 267 4.44 18.29 -16.84
N ALA A 268 3.58 18.13 -15.85
CA ALA A 268 3.92 18.29 -14.43
C ALA A 268 5.03 17.31 -14.01
N ALA A 269 4.90 16.05 -14.41
CA ALA A 269 5.90 15.04 -14.11
C ALA A 269 7.24 15.32 -14.80
N ASN A 270 7.25 15.82 -16.04
CA ASN A 270 8.47 16.12 -16.79
C ASN A 270 9.20 17.38 -16.31
N ALA A 271 8.53 18.26 -15.59
CA ALA A 271 9.16 19.38 -14.90
C ALA A 271 10.06 18.93 -13.73
N ILE A 272 9.91 17.68 -13.26
CA ILE A 272 10.65 17.15 -12.11
C ILE A 272 11.84 16.33 -12.61
N ARG A 273 13.02 16.63 -12.08
CA ARG A 273 14.24 15.88 -12.40
C ARG A 273 14.20 14.47 -11.80
N TRP A 274 14.74 13.51 -12.56
CA TRP A 274 14.96 12.16 -12.07
C TRP A 274 16.07 12.15 -11.01
N GLN A 275 15.84 11.42 -9.93
CA GLN A 275 16.80 11.17 -8.86
C GLN A 275 17.47 9.81 -9.10
N LEU A 276 18.77 9.74 -8.92
CA LEU A 276 19.54 8.50 -8.99
C LEU A 276 19.28 7.66 -7.73
N PRO A 277 19.32 6.33 -7.85
CA PRO A 277 19.28 5.44 -6.69
C PRO A 277 20.44 5.74 -5.73
N HIS A 278 20.16 5.79 -4.42
CA HIS A 278 21.18 6.06 -3.40
C HIS A 278 22.34 5.03 -3.37
N ARG A 279 22.17 3.85 -3.98
CA ARG A 279 23.22 2.81 -4.06
C ARG A 279 24.21 3.00 -5.24
N LEU A 280 24.01 4.00 -6.07
CA LEU A 280 24.91 4.34 -7.18
C LEU A 280 25.74 5.61 -6.88
N LEU A 281 25.56 6.21 -5.73
CA LEU A 281 26.38 7.28 -5.17
C LEU A 281 27.26 6.70 -4.03
#